data_0c9244194e581379c169491ea5a5b01e
#
_entry.id   0c9244194e581379c169491ea5a5b01e
#
_cell.length_a   1.000
_cell.length_b   1.000
_cell.length_c   1.000
_cell.angle_alpha   90.00
_cell.angle_beta   90.00
_cell.angle_gamma   90.00
#
_symmetry.space_group_name_H-M   'P 1'
#
loop_
_entity.id
_entity.type
_entity.pdbx_description
1 polymer ?
#
loop_
_entity_poly.entity_id
_entity_poly.type
_entity_poly.pdbx_seq_one_letter_code
_entity_poly.pdbx_strand_id
1 'polypeptide(L)'
;ISHMVLTAEQHHSNIRIFVSAHKQATFPKGESILPVQVGAAHATTRFPNTLHDDEGENISAENPRYCELTAQYWAWKNEDADYYGFCHYRRYFDFTDTPHKENDYGEIIDSYIDSRTIAEYGINDKAIAHAVDGWDIITTPLNDVRRIGGFSNLKQHWDADEHLRLNDLRHMYDILCERHPDYKMDADAVLNGRTAAFCNMFIMRKEIFFEYNEWLFPLLDEFAMTTDFSKMDMQTTRTVGHLSERLLNIFIAHKQRTGADWKIKRLQCVHFLHPEPTAILEPVGQERGRVVPVVFAADNNYVPMLTTTIYSMLKNASTNRMYDVIVLERNITDENKRYMRQFFARFSNALIRFFDVNRYLAGFNLTTSNAHISIETYYRFIIQEALPFYSKLLYLDCDLVVNGDITELFDT
;
A
#
# COMPACT_ATOMS: atom_id res chain seq x y z
N ILE A 1 6.06 -58.73 -5.24
CA ILE A 1 6.07 -57.83 -4.04
C ILE A 1 6.22 -56.41 -4.60
N SER A 2 5.07 -55.77 -4.73
CA SER A 2 4.98 -54.38 -5.26
C SER A 2 5.15 -53.42 -4.10
N HIS A 3 6.21 -52.64 -4.08
CA HIS A 3 6.37 -51.54 -3.16
C HIS A 3 5.45 -50.39 -3.61
N MET A 4 4.33 -50.24 -2.93
CA MET A 4 3.57 -48.98 -2.94
C MET A 4 4.38 -47.92 -2.23
N VAL A 5 4.97 -47.01 -2.99
CA VAL A 5 5.51 -45.74 -2.47
C VAL A 5 4.28 -44.87 -2.21
N LEU A 6 3.89 -44.74 -0.97
CA LEU A 6 2.98 -43.68 -0.51
C LEU A 6 3.71 -42.36 -0.69
N THR A 7 3.40 -41.64 -1.74
CA THR A 7 3.72 -40.21 -1.83
C THR A 7 2.95 -39.53 -0.72
N ALA A 8 3.67 -39.03 0.30
CA ALA A 8 3.11 -38.10 1.25
C ALA A 8 2.59 -36.90 0.45
N GLU A 9 1.30 -36.71 0.42
CA GLU A 9 0.71 -35.45 -0.02
C GLU A 9 1.33 -34.38 0.86
N GLN A 10 2.10 -33.46 0.24
CA GLN A 10 2.57 -32.28 0.93
C GLN A 10 1.33 -31.48 1.29
N HIS A 11 0.91 -31.56 2.54
CA HIS A 11 -0.11 -30.69 3.10
C HIS A 11 0.47 -29.27 3.07
N HIS A 12 0.14 -28.49 2.06
CA HIS A 12 0.46 -27.07 2.03
C HIS A 12 -0.45 -26.38 3.05
N SER A 13 0.17 -25.76 4.06
CA SER A 13 -0.55 -24.99 5.06
C SER A 13 -1.38 -23.89 4.39
N ASN A 14 -2.63 -23.74 4.80
CA ASN A 14 -3.51 -22.65 4.35
C ASN A 14 -3.07 -21.34 5.04
N ILE A 15 -2.30 -20.52 4.33
CA ILE A 15 -1.78 -19.24 4.82
C ILE A 15 -2.64 -18.13 4.25
N ARG A 16 -3.22 -17.30 5.12
CA ARG A 16 -4.03 -16.14 4.73
C ARG A 16 -3.47 -14.88 5.34
N ILE A 17 -3.01 -13.96 4.49
CA ILE A 17 -2.47 -12.66 4.88
C ILE A 17 -3.44 -11.59 4.44
N PHE A 18 -4.14 -11.02 5.41
CA PHE A 18 -5.15 -9.97 5.22
C PHE A 18 -4.47 -8.62 5.11
N VAL A 19 -4.70 -7.93 4.00
CA VAL A 19 -4.09 -6.63 3.72
C VAL A 19 -5.13 -5.54 3.92
N SER A 20 -5.05 -4.84 5.04
CA SER A 20 -5.98 -3.77 5.39
C SER A 20 -5.83 -2.56 4.48
N ALA A 21 -6.93 -2.13 3.85
CA ALA A 21 -6.97 -0.99 2.95
C ALA A 21 -8.19 -0.09 3.23
N HIS A 22 -7.93 1.19 3.52
CA HIS A 22 -8.98 2.23 3.62
C HIS A 22 -9.04 3.11 2.36
N LYS A 23 -8.16 2.85 1.40
CA LYS A 23 -8.10 3.47 0.06
C LYS A 23 -7.88 2.38 -0.97
N GLN A 24 -8.32 2.64 -2.20
CA GLN A 24 -7.97 1.79 -3.32
C GLN A 24 -6.45 1.78 -3.51
N ALA A 25 -5.92 0.59 -3.71
CA ALA A 25 -4.49 0.38 -3.90
C ALA A 25 -4.23 -0.72 -4.95
N THR A 26 -2.99 -0.81 -5.38
CA THR A 26 -2.47 -1.98 -6.09
C THR A 26 -2.10 -3.04 -5.05
N PHE A 27 -2.54 -4.27 -5.26
CA PHE A 27 -2.21 -5.38 -4.37
C PHE A 27 -1.39 -6.43 -5.12
N PRO A 28 -0.41 -7.07 -4.45
CA PRO A 28 0.20 -8.29 -4.97
C PRO A 28 -0.87 -9.35 -5.20
N LYS A 29 -0.75 -10.10 -6.29
CA LYS A 29 -1.67 -11.18 -6.62
C LYS A 29 -1.17 -12.49 -6.05
N GLY A 30 -2.07 -13.30 -5.49
CA GLY A 30 -1.76 -14.61 -4.93
C GLY A 30 -2.95 -15.16 -4.15
N GLU A 31 -2.88 -16.42 -3.78
CA GLU A 31 -3.90 -17.08 -2.96
C GLU A 31 -3.72 -16.72 -1.46
N SER A 32 -2.48 -16.45 -1.05
CA SER A 32 -2.15 -16.10 0.33
C SER A 32 -2.38 -14.62 0.66
N ILE A 33 -2.48 -13.72 -0.32
CA ILE A 33 -2.65 -12.27 -0.13
C ILE A 33 -4.11 -11.90 -0.36
N LEU A 34 -4.78 -11.45 0.69
CA LEU A 34 -6.21 -11.16 0.72
C LEU A 34 -6.46 -9.69 1.08
N PRO A 35 -6.67 -8.81 0.10
CA PRO A 35 -7.04 -7.43 0.37
C PRO A 35 -8.38 -7.33 1.07
N VAL A 36 -8.45 -6.50 2.13
CA VAL A 36 -9.65 -6.24 2.93
C VAL A 36 -9.92 -4.75 2.98
N GLN A 37 -11.07 -4.32 2.49
CA GLN A 37 -11.54 -2.95 2.72
C GLN A 37 -11.96 -2.82 4.17
N VAL A 38 -11.25 -1.98 4.94
CA VAL A 38 -11.55 -1.72 6.35
C VAL A 38 -12.46 -0.50 6.51
N GLY A 39 -13.31 -0.52 7.53
CA GLY A 39 -14.33 0.50 7.72
C GLY A 39 -15.39 0.49 6.60
N ALA A 40 -15.61 -0.66 6.00
CA ALA A 40 -16.56 -0.82 4.89
C ALA A 40 -17.99 -0.40 5.26
N ALA A 41 -18.36 -0.50 6.54
CA ALA A 41 -19.64 -0.02 7.07
C ALA A 41 -19.87 1.50 6.89
N HIS A 42 -18.80 2.28 6.80
CA HIS A 42 -18.85 3.73 6.56
C HIS A 42 -18.51 4.13 5.12
N ALA A 43 -18.14 3.17 4.27
CA ALA A 43 -17.67 3.45 2.92
C ALA A 43 -18.83 3.77 1.99
N THR A 44 -18.66 4.82 1.18
CA THR A 44 -19.59 5.16 0.09
C THR A 44 -19.37 4.32 -1.16
N THR A 45 -18.21 3.70 -1.28
CA THR A 45 -17.80 2.90 -2.45
C THR A 45 -17.13 1.62 -2.01
N ARG A 46 -17.56 0.48 -2.56
CA ARG A 46 -16.90 -0.82 -2.39
C ARG A 46 -15.70 -0.93 -3.31
N PHE A 47 -14.56 -1.36 -2.78
CA PHE A 47 -13.39 -1.61 -3.61
C PHE A 47 -13.56 -2.93 -4.38
N PRO A 48 -13.26 -2.94 -5.69
CA PRO A 48 -13.36 -4.16 -6.47
C PRO A 48 -12.27 -5.18 -6.06
N ASN A 49 -12.63 -6.47 -6.13
CA ASN A 49 -11.69 -7.58 -5.84
C ASN A 49 -11.07 -7.52 -4.44
N THR A 50 -11.81 -7.04 -3.46
CA THR A 50 -11.42 -7.02 -2.04
C THR A 50 -12.49 -7.71 -1.20
N LEU A 51 -12.08 -8.26 -0.06
CA LEU A 51 -12.97 -8.63 1.02
C LEU A 51 -13.42 -7.34 1.75
N HIS A 52 -14.49 -7.42 2.52
CA HIS A 52 -15.05 -6.28 3.24
C HIS A 52 -15.25 -6.65 4.70
N ASP A 53 -14.74 -5.82 5.59
CA ASP A 53 -14.76 -6.09 7.04
C ASP A 53 -16.13 -5.90 7.72
N ASP A 54 -17.18 -5.53 6.94
CA ASP A 54 -18.56 -5.38 7.42
C ASP A 54 -19.46 -6.58 7.08
N GLU A 55 -18.91 -7.64 6.53
CA GLU A 55 -19.62 -8.88 6.22
C GLU A 55 -19.53 -9.87 7.39
N GLY A 56 -20.60 -10.61 7.68
CA GLY A 56 -20.61 -11.57 8.80
C GLY A 56 -20.50 -10.91 10.18
N GLU A 57 -19.85 -11.62 11.14
CA GLU A 57 -19.59 -11.07 12.48
C GLU A 57 -18.45 -10.06 12.42
N ASN A 58 -18.72 -8.80 12.78
CA ASN A 58 -17.78 -7.71 12.54
C ASN A 58 -17.90 -6.55 13.53
N ILE A 59 -16.86 -5.71 13.53
CA ILE A 59 -16.81 -4.42 14.22
C ILE A 59 -16.41 -3.28 13.24
N SER A 60 -16.79 -3.39 11.98
CA SER A 60 -16.41 -2.44 10.91
C SER A 60 -16.78 -0.99 11.24
N ALA A 61 -17.92 -0.77 11.92
CA ALA A 61 -18.35 0.55 12.36
C ALA A 61 -17.37 1.22 13.36
N GLU A 62 -16.56 0.42 14.07
CA GLU A 62 -15.55 0.90 15.02
C GLU A 62 -14.21 1.26 14.36
N ASN A 63 -14.09 1.13 13.04
CA ASN A 63 -12.84 1.39 12.31
C ASN A 63 -12.19 2.75 12.62
N PRO A 64 -12.92 3.85 12.86
CA PRO A 64 -12.28 5.13 13.24
C PRO A 64 -11.41 5.04 14.50
N ARG A 65 -11.72 4.11 15.41
CA ARG A 65 -10.97 3.87 16.67
C ARG A 65 -10.02 2.68 16.56
N TYR A 66 -10.50 1.58 15.98
CA TYR A 66 -9.80 0.29 15.93
C TYR A 66 -8.88 0.16 14.71
N CYS A 67 -8.99 1.05 13.72
CA CYS A 67 -8.16 1.04 12.51
C CYS A 67 -8.16 -0.34 11.82
N GLU A 68 -6.97 -0.87 11.51
CA GLU A 68 -6.76 -2.19 10.89
C GLU A 68 -7.25 -3.37 11.74
N LEU A 69 -7.47 -3.17 13.03
CA LEU A 69 -7.98 -4.22 13.91
C LEU A 69 -9.40 -4.69 13.54
N THR A 70 -10.16 -3.88 12.79
CA THR A 70 -11.46 -4.32 12.27
C THR A 70 -11.32 -5.47 11.28
N ALA A 71 -10.26 -5.48 10.46
CA ALA A 71 -9.94 -6.63 9.60
C ALA A 71 -9.45 -7.83 10.42
N GLN A 72 -8.67 -7.59 11.49
CA GLN A 72 -8.19 -8.65 12.39
C GLN A 72 -9.36 -9.34 13.10
N TYR A 73 -10.31 -8.57 13.64
CA TYR A 73 -11.52 -9.09 14.25
C TYR A 73 -12.37 -9.89 13.25
N TRP A 74 -12.58 -9.29 12.07
CA TRP A 74 -13.37 -9.91 11.01
C TRP A 74 -12.78 -11.26 10.58
N ALA A 75 -11.47 -11.33 10.35
CA ALA A 75 -10.79 -12.57 9.99
C ALA A 75 -10.87 -13.62 11.09
N TRP A 76 -10.72 -13.23 12.37
CA TRP A 76 -10.87 -14.11 13.52
C TRP A 76 -12.25 -14.77 13.58
N LYS A 77 -13.31 -14.04 13.21
CA LYS A 77 -14.70 -14.48 13.32
C LYS A 77 -15.22 -15.22 12.10
N ASN A 78 -14.69 -14.93 10.90
CA ASN A 78 -15.31 -15.38 9.66
C ASN A 78 -14.41 -16.27 8.79
N GLU A 79 -13.11 -16.36 9.07
CA GLU A 79 -12.15 -17.05 8.22
C GLU A 79 -11.59 -18.30 8.88
N ASP A 80 -11.20 -19.27 8.04
CA ASP A 80 -10.53 -20.51 8.49
C ASP A 80 -9.21 -20.69 7.76
N ALA A 81 -8.10 -20.68 8.49
CA ALA A 81 -6.75 -20.80 7.99
C ALA A 81 -5.85 -21.53 9.00
N ASP A 82 -4.71 -22.06 8.55
CA ASP A 82 -3.67 -22.59 9.43
C ASP A 82 -2.79 -21.46 10.00
N TYR A 83 -2.59 -20.40 9.18
CA TYR A 83 -1.88 -19.20 9.56
C TYR A 83 -2.66 -17.95 9.18
N TYR A 84 -2.76 -17.01 10.11
CA TYR A 84 -3.38 -15.71 9.95
C TYR A 84 -2.31 -14.64 9.96
N GLY A 85 -2.21 -13.89 8.84
CA GLY A 85 -1.27 -12.78 8.71
C GLY A 85 -1.98 -11.46 8.49
N PHE A 86 -1.33 -10.37 8.88
CA PHE A 86 -1.86 -9.01 8.71
C PHE A 86 -0.76 -8.09 8.19
N CYS A 87 -1.12 -7.38 7.12
CA CYS A 87 -0.32 -6.36 6.46
C CYS A 87 -1.20 -5.12 6.20
N HIS A 88 -0.58 -4.05 5.71
CA HIS A 88 -1.27 -2.84 5.29
C HIS A 88 -1.13 -2.67 3.78
N TYR A 89 -2.04 -1.93 3.14
CA TYR A 89 -2.04 -1.71 1.69
C TYR A 89 -0.74 -1.10 1.13
N ARG A 90 0.12 -0.55 1.96
CA ARG A 90 1.43 -0.01 1.59
C ARG A 90 2.60 -0.58 2.40
N ARG A 91 2.35 -1.56 3.30
CA ARG A 91 3.39 -2.22 4.10
C ARG A 91 3.23 -3.71 4.02
N TYR A 92 4.29 -4.39 3.63
CA TYR A 92 4.34 -5.83 3.48
C TYR A 92 5.60 -6.39 4.13
N PHE A 93 5.61 -7.68 4.43
CA PHE A 93 6.83 -8.37 4.80
C PHE A 93 7.72 -8.61 3.58
N ASP A 94 9.02 -8.52 3.79
CA ASP A 94 10.01 -9.09 2.89
C ASP A 94 10.12 -10.59 3.21
N PHE A 95 9.62 -11.43 2.33
CA PHE A 95 9.62 -12.89 2.49
C PHE A 95 10.89 -13.56 1.98
N THR A 96 11.93 -12.79 1.69
CA THR A 96 13.24 -13.32 1.29
C THR A 96 14.18 -13.46 2.46
N ASP A 97 15.25 -14.24 2.28
CA ASP A 97 16.34 -14.33 3.26
C ASP A 97 17.45 -13.30 2.98
N THR A 98 17.27 -12.44 1.98
CA THR A 98 18.23 -11.39 1.62
C THR A 98 17.95 -10.14 2.44
N PRO A 99 18.89 -9.67 3.28
CA PRO A 99 18.68 -8.45 4.04
C PRO A 99 18.77 -7.23 3.11
N HIS A 100 17.78 -6.35 3.23
CA HIS A 100 17.73 -5.07 2.54
C HIS A 100 18.03 -3.90 3.49
N LYS A 101 18.45 -2.78 2.91
CA LYS A 101 18.74 -1.56 3.69
C LYS A 101 17.45 -0.96 4.24
N GLU A 102 17.42 -0.72 5.53
CA GLU A 102 16.33 -0.05 6.25
C GLU A 102 16.64 1.44 6.50
N ASN A 103 15.60 2.22 6.67
CA ASN A 103 15.67 3.57 7.23
C ASN A 103 15.76 3.52 8.76
N ASP A 104 15.79 4.68 9.44
CA ASP A 104 15.87 4.76 10.90
C ASP A 104 14.63 4.19 11.61
N TYR A 105 13.50 4.08 10.90
CA TYR A 105 12.26 3.47 11.40
C TYR A 105 12.19 1.95 11.20
N GLY A 106 13.26 1.34 10.65
CA GLY A 106 13.31 -0.11 10.39
C GLY A 106 12.44 -0.53 9.22
N GLU A 107 12.22 0.36 8.25
CA GLU A 107 11.46 0.07 7.03
C GLU A 107 12.38 0.10 5.81
N ILE A 108 12.20 -0.86 4.90
CA ILE A 108 12.70 -0.79 3.54
C ILE A 108 11.76 0.15 2.78
N ILE A 109 12.30 1.18 2.14
CA ILE A 109 11.49 2.13 1.36
C ILE A 109 11.59 1.79 -0.12
N ASP A 110 10.46 1.54 -0.76
CA ASP A 110 10.36 1.41 -2.20
C ASP A 110 9.19 2.24 -2.75
N SER A 111 9.15 2.45 -4.05
CA SER A 111 8.17 3.36 -4.67
C SER A 111 6.85 2.67 -4.99
N TYR A 112 6.88 1.55 -5.71
CA TYR A 112 5.70 0.96 -6.34
C TYR A 112 5.56 -0.52 -6.07
N ILE A 113 4.31 -1.00 -6.01
CA ILE A 113 3.98 -2.43 -6.02
C ILE A 113 3.86 -2.86 -7.48
N ASP A 114 4.89 -3.55 -7.98
CA ASP A 114 4.98 -4.04 -9.36
C ASP A 114 5.67 -5.41 -9.42
N SER A 115 5.83 -5.96 -10.63
CA SER A 115 6.45 -7.28 -10.83
C SER A 115 7.89 -7.35 -10.32
N ARG A 116 8.66 -6.26 -10.41
CA ARG A 116 10.03 -6.17 -9.89
C ARG A 116 10.05 -6.28 -8.37
N THR A 117 9.30 -5.43 -7.68
CA THR A 117 9.28 -5.39 -6.21
C THR A 117 8.65 -6.63 -5.60
N ILE A 118 7.62 -7.20 -6.23
CA ILE A 118 7.03 -8.48 -5.83
C ILE A 118 8.07 -9.61 -5.90
N ALA A 119 8.88 -9.65 -6.95
CA ALA A 119 9.96 -10.63 -7.08
C ALA A 119 11.10 -10.36 -6.11
N GLU A 120 11.53 -9.11 -5.95
CA GLU A 120 12.64 -8.68 -5.09
C GLU A 120 12.37 -9.00 -3.62
N TYR A 121 11.16 -8.76 -3.13
CA TYR A 121 10.79 -8.98 -1.73
C TYR A 121 10.02 -10.29 -1.51
N GLY A 122 9.92 -11.15 -2.52
CA GLY A 122 9.27 -12.45 -2.40
C GLY A 122 7.78 -12.37 -1.99
N ILE A 123 7.04 -11.33 -2.41
CA ILE A 123 5.64 -11.16 -2.06
C ILE A 123 4.77 -12.02 -3.00
N ASN A 124 4.94 -13.33 -2.92
CA ASN A 124 4.22 -14.32 -3.72
C ASN A 124 4.00 -15.62 -2.91
N ASP A 125 3.05 -16.44 -3.30
CA ASP A 125 2.62 -17.61 -2.54
C ASP A 125 3.76 -18.59 -2.24
N LYS A 126 4.68 -18.81 -3.17
CA LYS A 126 5.80 -19.74 -2.98
C LYS A 126 6.79 -19.25 -1.92
N ALA A 127 7.19 -17.97 -1.99
CA ALA A 127 8.11 -17.39 -1.03
C ALA A 127 7.45 -17.25 0.37
N ILE A 128 6.16 -16.88 0.39
CA ILE A 128 5.36 -16.81 1.64
C ILE A 128 5.32 -18.19 2.31
N ALA A 129 4.96 -19.24 1.58
CA ALA A 129 4.91 -20.60 2.11
C ALA A 129 6.26 -21.04 2.69
N HIS A 130 7.36 -20.76 1.97
CA HIS A 130 8.72 -21.07 2.43
C HIS A 130 9.10 -20.26 3.70
N ALA A 131 8.78 -18.98 3.74
CA ALA A 131 9.14 -18.10 4.87
C ALA A 131 8.38 -18.44 6.16
N VAL A 132 7.15 -18.95 6.03
CA VAL A 132 6.25 -19.26 7.17
C VAL A 132 6.49 -20.68 7.70
N ASP A 133 6.98 -21.60 6.86
CA ASP A 133 7.13 -23.01 7.22
C ASP A 133 7.97 -23.21 8.48
N GLY A 134 7.42 -23.98 9.42
CA GLY A 134 8.09 -24.33 10.68
C GLY A 134 8.17 -23.21 11.74
N TRP A 135 7.55 -22.06 11.51
CA TRP A 135 7.49 -20.95 12.45
C TRP A 135 6.11 -20.84 13.10
N ASP A 136 6.07 -20.41 14.35
CA ASP A 136 4.83 -20.22 15.10
C ASP A 136 4.30 -18.80 14.99
N ILE A 137 5.22 -17.82 15.04
CA ILE A 137 4.93 -16.40 14.93
C ILE A 137 5.97 -15.74 14.01
N ILE A 138 5.50 -14.84 13.15
CA ILE A 138 6.34 -13.92 12.38
C ILE A 138 5.89 -12.50 12.74
N THR A 139 6.86 -11.61 13.02
CA THR A 139 6.58 -10.18 13.21
C THR A 139 7.64 -9.35 12.47
N THR A 140 7.46 -8.03 12.48
CA THR A 140 8.53 -7.10 12.10
C THR A 140 9.73 -7.19 13.05
N PRO A 141 10.92 -6.72 12.67
CA PRO A 141 12.07 -6.64 13.56
C PRO A 141 11.76 -5.79 14.79
N LEU A 142 12.47 -6.05 15.87
CA LEU A 142 12.41 -5.20 17.06
C LEU A 142 13.16 -3.89 16.80
N ASN A 143 12.45 -2.80 16.67
CA ASN A 143 13.03 -1.48 16.49
C ASN A 143 13.38 -0.83 17.82
N ASP A 144 14.59 -0.28 17.92
CA ASP A 144 15.07 0.45 19.10
C ASP A 144 14.66 1.93 18.98
N VAL A 145 13.82 2.40 19.91
CA VAL A 145 13.26 3.77 19.88
C VAL A 145 14.34 4.85 20.08
N ARG A 146 15.56 4.50 20.51
CA ARG A 146 16.69 5.44 20.52
C ARG A 146 17.10 5.85 19.10
N ARG A 147 16.92 4.97 18.12
CA ARG A 147 17.26 5.23 16.71
C ARG A 147 16.18 6.12 16.05
N ILE A 148 14.95 6.04 16.52
CA ILE A 148 13.78 6.75 15.93
C ILE A 148 13.70 8.23 16.41
N GLY A 149 14.32 8.58 17.52
CA GLY A 149 14.23 9.95 18.05
C GLY A 149 14.98 10.14 19.37
N GLY A 150 15.85 9.19 19.73
CA GLY A 150 16.67 9.26 20.95
C GLY A 150 15.91 8.96 22.24
N PHE A 151 14.73 8.32 22.14
CA PHE A 151 13.89 8.01 23.30
C PHE A 151 14.53 6.91 24.16
N SER A 152 14.42 7.05 25.48
CA SER A 152 15.02 6.10 26.41
C SER A 152 14.20 4.80 26.59
N ASN A 153 12.90 4.85 26.35
CA ASN A 153 11.98 3.71 26.44
C ASN A 153 10.69 3.91 25.65
N LEU A 154 9.85 2.88 25.59
CA LEU A 154 8.59 2.92 24.84
C LEU A 154 7.56 3.86 25.44
N LYS A 155 7.56 4.13 26.76
CA LYS A 155 6.67 5.13 27.38
C LYS A 155 7.02 6.54 26.90
N GLN A 156 8.30 6.88 26.87
CA GLN A 156 8.77 8.17 26.38
C GLN A 156 8.50 8.33 24.88
N HIS A 157 8.70 7.27 24.09
CA HIS A 157 8.34 7.26 22.68
C HIS A 157 6.84 7.50 22.46
N TRP A 158 5.98 6.91 23.31
CA TRP A 158 4.54 7.15 23.26
C TRP A 158 4.17 8.60 23.60
N ASP A 159 4.74 9.14 24.69
CA ASP A 159 4.46 10.47 25.20
C ASP A 159 4.94 11.61 24.28
N ALA A 160 5.91 11.30 23.41
CA ALA A 160 6.44 12.25 22.44
C ALA A 160 5.63 12.38 21.16
N ASP A 161 4.69 11.49 20.92
CA ASP A 161 3.80 11.57 19.75
C ASP A 161 2.67 12.58 20.03
N GLU A 162 2.50 13.56 19.14
CA GLU A 162 1.52 14.64 19.31
C GLU A 162 0.04 14.17 19.30
N HIS A 163 -0.21 12.97 18.77
CA HIS A 163 -1.54 12.38 18.66
C HIS A 163 -1.81 11.29 19.72
N LEU A 164 -0.82 10.96 20.56
CA LEU A 164 -0.97 9.94 21.60
C LEU A 164 -0.92 10.58 22.98
N ARG A 165 -1.82 10.15 23.86
CA ARG A 165 -1.90 10.67 25.22
C ARG A 165 -1.32 9.65 26.20
N LEU A 166 -0.39 10.07 27.07
CA LEU A 166 0.19 9.21 28.08
C LEU A 166 -0.87 8.63 29.03
N ASN A 167 -1.96 9.36 29.27
CA ASN A 167 -3.07 8.89 30.10
C ASN A 167 -3.80 7.69 29.47
N ASP A 168 -3.87 7.60 28.15
CA ASP A 168 -4.47 6.44 27.46
C ASP A 168 -3.60 5.20 27.66
N LEU A 169 -2.29 5.34 27.54
CA LEU A 169 -1.36 4.24 27.80
C LEU A 169 -1.46 3.77 29.28
N ARG A 170 -1.54 4.71 30.23
CA ARG A 170 -1.70 4.39 31.66
C ARG A 170 -3.02 3.70 31.93
N HIS A 171 -4.12 4.20 31.34
CA HIS A 171 -5.45 3.60 31.49
C HIS A 171 -5.48 2.17 30.97
N MET A 172 -4.91 1.92 29.78
CA MET A 172 -4.77 0.56 29.27
C MET A 172 -3.91 -0.33 30.18
N TYR A 173 -2.81 0.21 30.69
CA TYR A 173 -1.98 -0.52 31.65
C TYR A 173 -2.75 -0.92 32.91
N ASP A 174 -3.56 -0.02 33.46
CA ASP A 174 -4.38 -0.28 34.65
C ASP A 174 -5.44 -1.36 34.36
N ILE A 175 -6.13 -1.30 33.23
CA ILE A 175 -7.07 -2.33 32.78
C ILE A 175 -6.36 -3.69 32.66
N LEU A 176 -5.20 -3.71 32.01
CA LEU A 176 -4.43 -4.94 31.82
C LEU A 176 -4.04 -5.56 33.19
N CYS A 177 -3.52 -4.77 34.12
CA CYS A 177 -3.11 -5.23 35.45
C CYS A 177 -4.29 -5.70 36.30
N GLU A 178 -5.46 -5.10 36.13
CA GLU A 178 -6.68 -5.50 36.84
C GLU A 178 -7.24 -6.83 36.29
N ARG A 179 -7.31 -6.97 34.97
CA ARG A 179 -7.88 -8.16 34.31
C ARG A 179 -6.92 -9.33 34.26
N HIS A 180 -5.62 -9.04 34.10
CA HIS A 180 -4.54 -10.01 33.94
C HIS A 180 -3.33 -9.62 34.79
N PRO A 181 -3.40 -9.74 36.13
CA PRO A 181 -2.32 -9.31 37.03
C PRO A 181 -1.01 -10.06 36.83
N ASP A 182 -1.05 -11.24 36.25
CA ASP A 182 0.11 -12.05 35.89
C ASP A 182 0.92 -11.44 34.72
N TYR A 183 0.31 -10.56 33.89
CA TYR A 183 1.00 -9.82 32.84
C TYR A 183 1.75 -8.57 33.30
N LYS A 184 1.54 -8.13 34.56
CA LYS A 184 2.08 -6.88 35.06
C LYS A 184 3.61 -6.77 34.88
N MET A 185 4.33 -7.84 35.22
CA MET A 185 5.80 -7.83 35.12
C MET A 185 6.28 -7.67 33.67
N ASP A 186 5.58 -8.31 32.72
CA ASP A 186 5.93 -8.24 31.30
C ASP A 186 5.54 -6.88 30.70
N ALA A 187 4.40 -6.31 31.12
CA ALA A 187 4.00 -4.96 30.76
C ALA A 187 5.02 -3.92 31.24
N ASP A 188 5.47 -4.04 32.48
CA ASP A 188 6.52 -3.17 33.02
C ASP A 188 7.83 -3.32 32.22
N ALA A 189 8.25 -4.54 31.92
CA ALA A 189 9.49 -4.82 31.19
C ALA A 189 9.42 -4.25 29.76
N VAL A 190 8.33 -4.46 29.05
CA VAL A 190 8.15 -4.00 27.66
C VAL A 190 8.05 -2.48 27.62
N LEU A 191 7.17 -1.85 28.42
CA LEU A 191 6.93 -0.41 28.37
C LEU A 191 8.11 0.43 28.87
N ASN A 192 8.93 -0.09 29.78
CA ASN A 192 10.19 0.55 30.20
C ASN A 192 11.37 0.09 29.32
N GLY A 193 11.17 -0.88 28.45
CA GLY A 193 12.12 -1.34 27.46
C GLY A 193 12.29 -0.37 26.30
N ARG A 194 13.23 -0.69 25.40
CA ARG A 194 13.61 0.18 24.28
C ARG A 194 13.21 -0.36 22.92
N THR A 195 12.81 -1.61 22.85
CA THR A 195 12.55 -2.30 21.58
C THR A 195 11.14 -2.84 21.51
N ALA A 196 10.52 -2.71 20.34
CA ALA A 196 9.21 -3.29 20.03
C ALA A 196 9.10 -3.64 18.55
N ALA A 197 8.26 -4.62 18.24
CA ALA A 197 7.71 -4.79 16.90
C ALA A 197 6.55 -3.82 16.72
N PHE A 198 6.58 -3.03 15.65
CA PHE A 198 5.59 -2.01 15.35
C PHE A 198 4.69 -2.42 14.17
N CYS A 199 3.69 -1.59 13.88
CA CYS A 199 2.78 -1.64 12.73
C CYS A 199 1.66 -2.68 12.81
N ASN A 200 1.39 -3.36 13.91
CA ASN A 200 0.39 -4.43 14.00
C ASN A 200 0.52 -5.48 12.88
N MET A 201 1.74 -5.73 12.43
CA MET A 201 2.05 -6.71 11.39
C MET A 201 2.58 -7.99 12.01
N PHE A 202 1.90 -9.09 11.76
CA PHE A 202 2.32 -10.41 12.20
C PHE A 202 1.72 -11.50 11.31
N ILE A 203 2.28 -12.71 11.41
CA ILE A 203 1.67 -13.96 10.92
C ILE A 203 1.75 -14.94 12.07
N MET A 204 0.64 -15.54 12.47
CA MET A 204 0.54 -16.46 13.59
C MET A 204 -0.16 -17.74 13.18
N ARG A 205 0.24 -18.88 13.78
CA ARG A 205 -0.57 -20.10 13.75
C ARG A 205 -1.95 -19.84 14.32
N LYS A 206 -2.94 -20.59 13.83
CA LYS A 206 -4.35 -20.44 14.20
C LYS A 206 -4.55 -20.40 15.71
N GLU A 207 -3.97 -21.34 16.44
CA GLU A 207 -4.16 -21.47 17.89
C GLU A 207 -3.66 -20.24 18.65
N ILE A 208 -2.49 -19.72 18.23
CA ILE A 208 -1.88 -18.53 18.83
C ILE A 208 -2.69 -17.28 18.48
N PHE A 209 -3.13 -17.17 17.23
CA PHE A 209 -3.96 -16.07 16.77
C PHE A 209 -5.29 -15.98 17.51
N PHE A 210 -5.95 -17.12 17.72
CA PHE A 210 -7.21 -17.19 18.47
C PHE A 210 -6.99 -16.81 19.94
N GLU A 211 -5.99 -17.40 20.60
CA GLU A 211 -5.64 -17.06 21.98
C GLU A 211 -5.31 -15.57 22.15
N TYR A 212 -4.55 -14.99 21.19
CA TYR A 212 -4.22 -13.58 21.20
C TYR A 212 -5.46 -12.70 21.08
N ASN A 213 -6.39 -13.00 20.18
CA ASN A 213 -7.61 -12.20 20.01
C ASN A 213 -8.58 -12.33 21.19
N GLU A 214 -8.73 -13.52 21.76
CA GLU A 214 -9.54 -13.76 22.96
C GLU A 214 -9.02 -12.96 24.18
N TRP A 215 -7.72 -12.72 24.24
CA TRP A 215 -7.10 -11.87 25.25
C TRP A 215 -7.15 -10.38 24.90
N LEU A 216 -6.90 -10.02 23.63
CA LEU A 216 -6.71 -8.64 23.18
C LEU A 216 -8.02 -7.84 23.15
N PHE A 217 -9.05 -8.37 22.46
CA PHE A 217 -10.26 -7.59 22.20
C PHE A 217 -11.04 -7.21 23.47
N PRO A 218 -11.20 -8.04 24.50
CA PRO A 218 -11.83 -7.62 25.75
C PRO A 218 -11.11 -6.44 26.43
N LEU A 219 -9.79 -6.37 26.35
CA LEU A 219 -9.00 -5.25 26.90
C LEU A 219 -9.25 -3.95 26.11
N LEU A 220 -9.23 -4.05 24.79
CA LEU A 220 -9.50 -2.91 23.90
C LEU A 220 -10.94 -2.41 24.03
N ASP A 221 -11.91 -3.31 24.16
CA ASP A 221 -13.32 -2.97 24.32
C ASP A 221 -13.57 -2.27 25.67
N GLU A 222 -12.96 -2.74 26.75
CA GLU A 222 -13.05 -2.08 28.06
C GLU A 222 -12.42 -0.68 28.00
N PHE A 223 -11.26 -0.56 27.38
CA PHE A 223 -10.64 0.75 27.16
C PHE A 223 -11.56 1.69 26.35
N ALA A 224 -12.14 1.19 25.26
CA ALA A 224 -13.01 1.97 24.40
C ALA A 224 -14.31 2.40 25.12
N MET A 225 -14.88 1.54 25.95
CA MET A 225 -16.09 1.85 26.75
C MET A 225 -15.84 2.83 27.88
N THR A 226 -14.63 2.85 28.45
CA THR A 226 -14.27 3.68 29.61
C THR A 226 -13.49 4.96 29.25
N THR A 227 -13.25 5.20 27.96
CA THR A 227 -12.53 6.37 27.45
C THR A 227 -13.48 7.35 26.77
N ASP A 228 -13.37 8.64 27.11
CA ASP A 228 -14.12 9.71 26.45
C ASP A 228 -13.42 10.15 25.16
N PHE A 229 -13.96 9.75 24.03
CA PHE A 229 -13.49 10.12 22.69
C PHE A 229 -14.08 11.44 22.16
N SER A 230 -15.08 12.01 22.83
CA SER A 230 -15.85 13.17 22.31
C SER A 230 -15.01 14.42 22.05
N LYS A 231 -13.86 14.53 22.70
CA LYS A 231 -12.94 15.68 22.60
C LYS A 231 -11.66 15.36 21.81
N MET A 232 -11.60 14.17 21.20
CA MET A 232 -10.45 13.75 20.42
C MET A 232 -10.64 14.13 18.94
N ASP A 233 -9.56 14.55 18.30
CA ASP A 233 -9.51 14.65 16.84
C ASP A 233 -9.43 13.26 16.20
N MET A 234 -9.50 13.22 14.88
CA MET A 234 -9.48 11.97 14.12
C MET A 234 -8.19 11.16 14.35
N GLN A 235 -7.06 11.80 14.52
CA GLN A 235 -5.78 11.12 14.72
C GLN A 235 -5.67 10.54 16.14
N THR A 236 -6.02 11.33 17.14
CA THR A 236 -6.02 10.90 18.55
C THR A 236 -7.04 9.77 18.80
N THR A 237 -8.17 9.78 18.10
CA THR A 237 -9.18 8.72 18.19
C THR A 237 -8.63 7.33 17.84
N ARG A 238 -7.57 7.25 17.04
CA ARG A 238 -6.90 6.01 16.63
C ARG A 238 -6.05 5.35 17.72
N THR A 239 -6.06 5.88 18.94
CA THR A 239 -5.24 5.38 20.05
C THR A 239 -5.43 3.89 20.33
N VAL A 240 -6.61 3.32 20.08
CA VAL A 240 -6.88 1.87 20.22
C VAL A 240 -5.95 1.03 19.33
N GLY A 241 -5.80 1.43 18.06
CA GLY A 241 -4.87 0.79 17.13
C GLY A 241 -3.42 0.86 17.60
N HIS A 242 -2.99 2.00 18.15
CA HIS A 242 -1.64 2.19 18.68
C HIS A 242 -1.40 1.41 19.99
N LEU A 243 -2.42 1.27 20.84
CA LEU A 243 -2.36 0.45 22.06
C LEU A 243 -2.15 -1.03 21.72
N SER A 244 -2.81 -1.55 20.69
CA SER A 244 -2.68 -2.94 20.27
C SER A 244 -1.24 -3.30 19.88
N GLU A 245 -0.46 -2.37 19.30
CA GLU A 245 0.96 -2.60 19.01
C GLU A 245 1.78 -2.86 20.29
N ARG A 246 1.48 -2.15 21.36
CA ARG A 246 2.13 -2.36 22.68
C ARG A 246 1.68 -3.67 23.30
N LEU A 247 0.39 -3.97 23.23
CA LEU A 247 -0.20 -5.19 23.75
C LEU A 247 0.33 -6.45 23.05
N LEU A 248 0.57 -6.41 21.73
CA LEU A 248 1.19 -7.52 21.01
C LEU A 248 2.56 -7.88 21.59
N ASN A 249 3.41 -6.89 21.85
CA ASN A 249 4.74 -7.10 22.43
C ASN A 249 4.66 -7.63 23.85
N ILE A 250 3.70 -7.15 24.65
CA ILE A 250 3.45 -7.62 26.03
C ILE A 250 2.95 -9.06 26.03
N PHE A 251 2.01 -9.39 25.14
CA PHE A 251 1.48 -10.75 25.01
C PHE A 251 2.61 -11.75 24.68
N ILE A 252 3.41 -11.47 23.67
CA ILE A 252 4.52 -12.34 23.27
C ILE A 252 5.53 -12.50 24.43
N ALA A 253 5.92 -11.39 25.07
CA ALA A 253 6.87 -11.43 26.20
C ALA A 253 6.35 -12.27 27.36
N HIS A 254 5.08 -12.12 27.74
CA HIS A 254 4.45 -12.89 28.79
C HIS A 254 4.45 -14.39 28.46
N LYS A 255 4.01 -14.76 27.28
CA LYS A 255 3.93 -16.16 26.84
C LYS A 255 5.32 -16.82 26.82
N GLN A 256 6.32 -16.14 26.29
CA GLN A 256 7.69 -16.67 26.31
C GLN A 256 8.22 -16.84 27.73
N ARG A 257 8.02 -15.86 28.62
CA ARG A 257 8.44 -15.96 30.02
C ARG A 257 7.72 -17.07 30.77
N THR A 258 6.46 -17.33 30.46
CA THR A 258 5.63 -18.36 31.14
C THR A 258 5.73 -19.75 30.51
N GLY A 259 6.62 -19.94 29.53
CA GLY A 259 7.03 -21.25 29.03
C GLY A 259 6.52 -21.63 27.65
N ALA A 260 5.95 -20.69 26.88
CA ALA A 260 5.64 -20.95 25.48
C ALA A 260 6.96 -21.10 24.69
N ASP A 261 7.15 -22.27 24.11
CA ASP A 261 8.33 -22.58 23.25
C ASP A 261 8.01 -22.23 21.80
N TRP A 262 7.63 -20.97 21.56
CA TRP A 262 7.31 -20.49 20.23
C TRP A 262 8.55 -20.15 19.42
N LYS A 263 8.60 -20.65 18.20
CA LYS A 263 9.58 -20.24 17.19
C LYS A 263 9.13 -18.94 16.55
N ILE A 264 9.84 -17.85 16.86
CA ILE A 264 9.53 -16.51 16.37
C ILE A 264 10.53 -16.10 15.31
N LYS A 265 10.04 -15.76 14.11
CA LYS A 265 10.83 -15.19 13.01
C LYS A 265 10.58 -13.67 12.92
N ARG A 266 11.62 -12.94 12.55
CA ARG A 266 11.51 -11.51 12.27
C ARG A 266 11.77 -11.29 10.78
N LEU A 267 10.80 -10.70 10.08
CA LEU A 267 10.92 -10.34 8.67
C LEU A 267 10.89 -8.83 8.53
N GLN A 268 11.75 -8.30 7.64
CA GLN A 268 11.80 -6.87 7.37
C GLN A 268 10.46 -6.38 6.80
N CYS A 269 10.14 -5.10 7.02
CA CYS A 269 8.95 -4.45 6.51
C CYS A 269 9.30 -3.59 5.30
N VAL A 270 8.63 -3.82 4.17
CA VAL A 270 8.72 -2.97 2.99
C VAL A 270 7.57 -1.97 3.00
N HIS A 271 7.89 -0.68 2.92
CA HIS A 271 6.93 0.41 2.83
C HIS A 271 6.94 0.99 1.41
N PHE A 272 5.84 0.83 0.69
CA PHE A 272 5.63 1.39 -0.63
C PHE A 272 5.05 2.81 -0.55
N LEU A 273 5.73 3.77 -1.18
CA LEU A 273 5.34 5.18 -1.13
C LEU A 273 4.13 5.49 -2.01
N HIS A 274 3.98 4.75 -3.12
CA HIS A 274 2.95 4.96 -4.14
C HIS A 274 2.16 3.65 -4.40
N PRO A 275 1.31 3.23 -3.45
CA PRO A 275 0.49 2.03 -3.59
C PRO A 275 -0.77 2.26 -4.44
N GLU A 276 -1.06 3.50 -4.86
CA GLU A 276 -2.27 3.84 -5.61
C GLU A 276 -2.38 2.98 -6.87
N PRO A 277 -3.60 2.62 -7.31
CA PRO A 277 -3.80 1.93 -8.58
C PRO A 277 -3.22 2.76 -9.72
N THR A 278 -2.68 2.09 -10.73
CA THR A 278 -2.28 2.78 -11.96
C THR A 278 -3.49 3.51 -12.52
N ALA A 279 -3.37 4.81 -12.74
CA ALA A 279 -4.37 5.55 -13.46
C ALA A 279 -4.43 4.97 -14.89
N ILE A 280 -5.50 4.24 -15.19
CA ILE A 280 -5.78 3.78 -16.54
C ILE A 280 -6.48 4.96 -17.22
N LEU A 281 -5.88 5.46 -18.32
CA LEU A 281 -6.57 6.41 -19.16
C LEU A 281 -7.66 5.67 -19.93
N GLU A 282 -8.92 6.05 -19.71
CA GLU A 282 -10.00 5.52 -20.52
C GLU A 282 -9.93 6.09 -21.94
N PRO A 283 -10.34 5.33 -22.97
CA PRO A 283 -10.41 5.84 -24.31
C PRO A 283 -11.43 6.99 -24.40
N VAL A 284 -11.11 8.00 -25.19
CA VAL A 284 -12.01 9.14 -25.42
C VAL A 284 -13.03 8.81 -26.49
N GLY A 285 -14.31 8.91 -26.15
CA GLY A 285 -15.45 8.73 -27.05
C GLY A 285 -15.72 7.26 -27.43
N GLN A 286 -16.98 6.99 -27.81
CA GLN A 286 -17.42 5.65 -28.20
C GLN A 286 -17.34 5.41 -29.72
N GLU A 287 -17.16 6.45 -30.52
CA GLU A 287 -17.12 6.35 -31.97
C GLU A 287 -15.71 6.04 -32.46
N ARG A 288 -15.43 4.74 -32.64
CA ARG A 288 -14.21 4.28 -33.33
C ARG A 288 -14.10 4.95 -34.71
N GLY A 289 -12.97 5.56 -35.01
CA GLY A 289 -12.66 6.21 -36.28
C GLY A 289 -12.81 7.74 -36.28
N ARG A 290 -13.43 8.35 -35.27
CA ARG A 290 -13.46 9.82 -35.12
C ARG A 290 -12.36 10.39 -34.25
N VAL A 291 -11.79 9.57 -33.35
CA VAL A 291 -10.74 9.99 -32.42
C VAL A 291 -9.37 9.85 -33.05
N VAL A 292 -8.58 10.92 -32.97
CA VAL A 292 -7.17 10.95 -33.36
C VAL A 292 -6.33 11.07 -32.09
N PRO A 293 -5.76 9.96 -31.59
CA PRO A 293 -4.89 10.02 -30.42
C PRO A 293 -3.51 10.52 -30.85
N VAL A 294 -3.03 11.55 -30.15
CA VAL A 294 -1.71 12.14 -30.38
C VAL A 294 -0.95 12.17 -29.05
N VAL A 295 0.22 11.54 -29.04
CA VAL A 295 1.03 11.36 -27.85
C VAL A 295 2.26 12.23 -27.91
N PHE A 296 2.57 12.91 -26.83
CA PHE A 296 3.78 13.70 -26.62
C PHE A 296 4.52 13.20 -25.39
N ALA A 297 5.82 13.46 -25.30
CA ALA A 297 6.61 13.27 -24.09
C ALA A 297 7.31 14.59 -23.74
N ALA A 298 7.14 15.04 -22.49
CA ALA A 298 7.72 16.31 -22.05
C ALA A 298 7.99 16.33 -20.54
N ASP A 299 8.98 17.16 -20.17
CA ASP A 299 9.18 17.60 -18.78
C ASP A 299 8.56 19.00 -18.56
N ASN A 300 8.70 19.49 -17.33
CA ASN A 300 8.15 20.80 -16.98
C ASN A 300 8.81 21.97 -17.75
N ASN A 301 10.07 21.84 -18.16
CA ASN A 301 10.80 22.89 -18.89
C ASN A 301 10.31 23.03 -20.33
N TYR A 302 9.84 21.93 -20.92
CA TYR A 302 9.33 21.88 -22.27
C TYR A 302 7.86 22.30 -22.42
N VAL A 303 7.17 22.64 -21.35
CA VAL A 303 5.75 23.06 -21.39
C VAL A 303 5.49 24.20 -22.38
N PRO A 304 6.33 25.27 -22.51
CA PRO A 304 6.11 26.32 -23.50
C PRO A 304 6.17 25.80 -24.95
N MET A 305 7.17 24.96 -25.27
CA MET A 305 7.33 24.38 -26.61
C MET A 305 6.19 23.42 -26.92
N LEU A 306 5.88 22.50 -25.98
CA LEU A 306 4.76 21.58 -26.06
C LEU A 306 3.43 22.33 -26.32
N THR A 307 3.19 23.40 -25.57
CA THR A 307 1.97 24.22 -25.74
C THR A 307 1.91 24.83 -27.17
N THR A 308 3.04 25.30 -27.69
CA THR A 308 3.13 25.84 -29.06
C THR A 308 2.87 24.78 -30.12
N THR A 309 3.44 23.56 -29.93
CA THR A 309 3.24 22.43 -30.84
C THR A 309 1.78 22.01 -30.88
N ILE A 310 1.17 21.77 -29.70
CA ILE A 310 -0.24 21.38 -29.60
C ILE A 310 -1.16 22.48 -30.18
N TYR A 311 -0.86 23.76 -29.90
CA TYR A 311 -1.64 24.87 -30.45
C TYR A 311 -1.58 24.92 -31.98
N SER A 312 -0.41 24.80 -32.58
CA SER A 312 -0.24 24.80 -34.03
C SER A 312 -0.97 23.62 -34.67
N MET A 313 -0.93 22.46 -34.05
CA MET A 313 -1.65 21.26 -34.48
C MET A 313 -3.16 21.48 -34.45
N LEU A 314 -3.70 21.89 -33.31
CA LEU A 314 -5.15 22.07 -33.14
C LEU A 314 -5.72 23.23 -33.96
N LYS A 315 -4.93 24.28 -34.24
CA LYS A 315 -5.33 25.38 -35.09
C LYS A 315 -5.56 24.93 -36.54
N ASN A 316 -4.80 23.95 -37.01
CA ASN A 316 -4.88 23.41 -38.37
C ASN A 316 -5.70 22.10 -38.44
N ALA A 317 -6.22 21.64 -37.31
CA ALA A 317 -6.91 20.36 -37.17
C ALA A 317 -8.32 20.40 -37.81
N SER A 318 -8.75 19.26 -38.33
CA SER A 318 -10.11 19.06 -38.82
C SER A 318 -11.14 19.20 -37.71
N THR A 319 -12.21 19.97 -37.93
CA THR A 319 -13.24 20.21 -36.93
C THR A 319 -14.24 19.05 -36.79
N ASN A 320 -14.20 18.06 -37.68
CA ASN A 320 -15.07 16.88 -37.64
C ASN A 320 -14.41 15.68 -36.95
N ARG A 321 -13.19 15.85 -36.40
CA ARG A 321 -12.45 14.83 -35.64
C ARG A 321 -12.32 15.28 -34.19
N MET A 322 -12.17 14.30 -33.31
CA MET A 322 -11.85 14.50 -31.90
C MET A 322 -10.39 14.17 -31.65
N TYR A 323 -9.65 15.06 -31.00
CA TYR A 323 -8.24 14.87 -30.72
C TYR A 323 -8.04 14.53 -29.26
N ASP A 324 -7.52 13.31 -29.00
CA ASP A 324 -7.09 12.90 -27.67
C ASP A 324 -5.59 13.16 -27.54
N VAL A 325 -5.25 14.29 -26.95
CA VAL A 325 -3.87 14.73 -26.77
C VAL A 325 -3.37 14.23 -25.42
N ILE A 326 -2.42 13.31 -25.45
CA ILE A 326 -1.90 12.64 -24.26
C ILE A 326 -0.42 13.03 -24.07
N VAL A 327 -0.11 13.60 -22.92
CA VAL A 327 1.25 14.01 -22.56
C VAL A 327 1.81 13.02 -21.54
N LEU A 328 2.81 12.25 -21.95
CA LEU A 328 3.60 11.39 -21.08
C LEU A 328 4.59 12.27 -20.31
N GLU A 329 4.52 12.25 -18.97
CA GLU A 329 5.30 13.18 -18.14
C GLU A 329 5.74 12.57 -16.81
N ARG A 330 6.74 13.17 -16.16
CA ARG A 330 7.21 12.78 -14.81
C ARG A 330 7.08 13.87 -13.76
N ASN A 331 7.13 15.13 -14.18
CA ASN A 331 7.34 16.26 -13.25
C ASN A 331 6.68 17.56 -13.72
N ILE A 332 5.75 17.50 -14.67
CA ILE A 332 4.95 18.68 -15.01
C ILE A 332 4.13 19.09 -13.80
N THR A 333 4.27 20.33 -13.36
CA THR A 333 3.57 20.84 -12.18
C THR A 333 2.07 20.90 -12.39
N ASP A 334 1.29 20.75 -11.31
CA ASP A 334 -0.17 20.86 -11.36
C ASP A 334 -0.63 22.22 -11.86
N GLU A 335 0.14 23.27 -11.60
CA GLU A 335 -0.11 24.62 -12.12
C GLU A 335 -0.03 24.64 -13.64
N ASN A 336 1.03 24.08 -14.22
CA ASN A 336 1.22 24.00 -15.67
C ASN A 336 0.19 23.08 -16.32
N LYS A 337 -0.19 21.96 -15.68
CA LYS A 337 -1.28 21.09 -16.16
C LYS A 337 -2.61 21.83 -16.21
N ARG A 338 -2.95 22.60 -15.17
CA ARG A 338 -4.14 23.45 -15.12
C ARG A 338 -4.12 24.54 -16.19
N TYR A 339 -2.97 25.23 -16.31
CA TYR A 339 -2.79 26.25 -17.34
C TYR A 339 -3.03 25.69 -18.75
N MET A 340 -2.41 24.58 -19.10
CA MET A 340 -2.60 23.96 -20.41
C MET A 340 -4.06 23.55 -20.66
N ARG A 341 -4.72 22.92 -19.69
CA ARG A 341 -6.14 22.56 -19.83
C ARG A 341 -7.02 23.78 -20.06
N GLN A 342 -6.82 24.86 -19.32
CA GLN A 342 -7.55 26.11 -19.50
C GLN A 342 -7.24 26.77 -20.85
N PHE A 343 -5.98 26.79 -21.25
CA PHE A 343 -5.57 27.36 -22.53
C PHE A 343 -6.20 26.63 -23.72
N PHE A 344 -6.26 25.31 -23.69
CA PHE A 344 -6.82 24.49 -24.76
C PHE A 344 -8.33 24.28 -24.67
N ALA A 345 -9.01 24.72 -23.63
CA ALA A 345 -10.46 24.65 -23.50
C ALA A 345 -11.21 25.40 -24.64
N ARG A 346 -10.52 26.29 -25.36
CA ARG A 346 -11.03 26.95 -26.59
C ARG A 346 -11.27 26.00 -27.76
N PHE A 347 -10.65 24.81 -27.75
CA PHE A 347 -10.83 23.79 -28.77
C PHE A 347 -11.82 22.73 -28.27
N SER A 348 -13.10 22.84 -28.71
CA SER A 348 -14.16 21.94 -28.24
C SER A 348 -13.99 20.50 -28.74
N ASN A 349 -13.14 20.27 -29.73
CA ASN A 349 -12.84 18.96 -30.31
C ASN A 349 -11.49 18.40 -29.87
N ALA A 350 -10.94 18.88 -28.76
CA ALA A 350 -9.68 18.38 -28.20
C ALA A 350 -9.78 18.17 -26.69
N LEU A 351 -9.15 17.13 -26.22
CA LEU A 351 -8.96 16.85 -24.80
C LEU A 351 -7.46 16.74 -24.51
N ILE A 352 -6.96 17.47 -23.50
CA ILE A 352 -5.58 17.41 -23.09
C ILE A 352 -5.48 16.60 -21.81
N ARG A 353 -4.75 15.49 -21.86
CA ARG A 353 -4.58 14.57 -20.74
C ARG A 353 -3.11 14.38 -20.42
N PHE A 354 -2.81 14.22 -19.14
CA PHE A 354 -1.47 13.97 -18.65
C PHE A 354 -1.41 12.57 -18.07
N PHE A 355 -0.30 11.87 -18.35
CA PHE A 355 -0.06 10.52 -17.88
C PHE A 355 1.31 10.46 -17.21
N ASP A 356 1.32 10.22 -15.91
CA ASP A 356 2.55 10.05 -15.12
C ASP A 356 3.21 8.70 -15.44
N VAL A 357 4.41 8.77 -16.01
CA VAL A 357 5.19 7.59 -16.41
C VAL A 357 6.09 7.04 -15.30
N ASN A 358 6.17 7.69 -14.15
CA ASN A 358 7.08 7.29 -13.07
C ASN A 358 6.95 5.81 -12.71
N ARG A 359 5.72 5.31 -12.67
CA ARG A 359 5.45 3.91 -12.35
C ARG A 359 6.08 2.92 -13.32
N TYR A 360 6.07 3.25 -14.62
CA TYR A 360 6.62 2.37 -15.67
C TYR A 360 8.12 2.43 -15.75
N LEU A 361 8.72 3.51 -15.26
CA LEU A 361 10.16 3.76 -15.30
C LEU A 361 10.85 3.47 -13.97
N ALA A 362 10.10 3.13 -12.93
CA ALA A 362 10.64 2.72 -11.65
C ALA A 362 11.56 1.49 -11.83
N GLY A 363 12.78 1.59 -11.32
CA GLY A 363 13.80 0.53 -11.46
C GLY A 363 14.66 0.59 -12.73
N PHE A 364 14.37 1.50 -13.66
CA PHE A 364 15.24 1.76 -14.79
C PHE A 364 16.17 2.94 -14.51
N ASN A 365 17.49 2.70 -14.58
CA ASN A 365 18.48 3.77 -14.61
C ASN A 365 18.56 4.32 -16.04
N LEU A 366 17.68 5.25 -16.37
CA LEU A 366 17.67 5.89 -17.67
C LEU A 366 18.79 6.94 -17.72
N THR A 367 19.77 6.71 -18.59
CA THR A 367 20.84 7.65 -18.88
C THR A 367 20.89 7.94 -20.36
N THR A 368 21.21 9.16 -20.72
CA THR A 368 21.49 9.54 -22.11
C THR A 368 22.98 9.83 -22.25
N SER A 369 23.61 9.20 -23.23
CA SER A 369 25.01 9.45 -23.57
C SER A 369 25.20 10.66 -24.51
N ASN A 370 24.07 11.20 -25.00
CA ASN A 370 24.06 12.33 -25.96
C ASN A 370 23.29 13.49 -25.31
N ALA A 371 23.94 14.66 -25.24
CA ALA A 371 23.36 15.88 -24.67
C ALA A 371 22.11 16.40 -25.43
N HIS A 372 21.88 15.93 -26.65
CA HIS A 372 20.70 16.28 -27.45
C HIS A 372 19.51 15.34 -27.30
N ILE A 373 19.67 14.24 -26.54
CA ILE A 373 18.60 13.27 -26.27
C ILE A 373 18.24 13.36 -24.81
N SER A 374 17.02 13.79 -24.53
CA SER A 374 16.49 13.82 -23.16
C SER A 374 15.93 12.46 -22.72
N ILE A 375 15.77 12.27 -21.42
CA ILE A 375 15.20 11.04 -20.84
C ILE A 375 13.74 10.84 -21.32
N GLU A 376 13.03 11.91 -21.59
CA GLU A 376 11.66 11.91 -22.08
C GLU A 376 11.50 11.14 -23.41
N THR A 377 12.57 11.07 -24.19
CA THR A 377 12.60 10.26 -25.42
C THR A 377 12.29 8.79 -25.17
N TYR A 378 12.63 8.25 -23.99
CA TYR A 378 12.34 6.86 -23.62
C TYR A 378 10.87 6.63 -23.28
N TYR A 379 10.09 7.66 -22.98
CA TYR A 379 8.68 7.49 -22.60
C TYR A 379 7.84 6.87 -23.73
N ARG A 380 8.27 7.03 -24.99
CA ARG A 380 7.61 6.40 -26.13
C ARG A 380 7.57 4.85 -26.05
N PHE A 381 8.49 4.23 -25.34
CA PHE A 381 8.53 2.77 -25.23
C PHE A 381 7.42 2.20 -24.35
N ILE A 382 6.83 3.00 -23.49
CA ILE A 382 5.72 2.56 -22.61
C ILE A 382 4.34 2.76 -23.23
N ILE A 383 4.25 3.32 -24.43
CA ILE A 383 2.96 3.68 -25.06
C ILE A 383 2.05 2.45 -25.17
N GLN A 384 2.58 1.29 -25.53
CA GLN A 384 1.79 0.06 -25.67
C GLN A 384 1.19 -0.40 -24.34
N GLU A 385 1.90 -0.21 -23.24
CA GLU A 385 1.43 -0.57 -21.90
C GLU A 385 0.47 0.48 -21.34
N ALA A 386 0.74 1.76 -21.61
CA ALA A 386 -0.04 2.88 -21.10
C ALA A 386 -1.36 3.08 -21.86
N LEU A 387 -1.40 2.78 -23.15
CA LEU A 387 -2.51 3.06 -24.06
C LEU A 387 -2.93 1.83 -24.87
N PRO A 388 -3.21 0.67 -24.25
CA PRO A 388 -3.48 -0.59 -24.96
C PRO A 388 -4.81 -0.58 -25.74
N PHE A 389 -5.69 0.38 -25.49
CA PHE A 389 -6.99 0.50 -26.13
C PHE A 389 -6.95 1.21 -27.50
N TYR A 390 -5.83 1.86 -27.86
CA TYR A 390 -5.63 2.42 -29.18
C TYR A 390 -4.85 1.46 -30.08
N SER A 391 -5.43 1.05 -31.19
CA SER A 391 -4.75 0.24 -32.19
C SER A 391 -3.81 1.05 -33.08
N LYS A 392 -4.02 2.38 -33.13
CA LYS A 392 -3.23 3.34 -33.92
C LYS A 392 -3.21 4.68 -33.18
N LEU A 393 -2.05 5.30 -33.11
CA LEU A 393 -1.87 6.64 -32.58
C LEU A 393 -0.71 7.34 -33.29
N LEU A 394 -0.60 8.66 -33.14
CA LEU A 394 0.55 9.44 -33.57
C LEU A 394 1.40 9.79 -32.37
N TYR A 395 2.72 9.65 -32.50
CA TYR A 395 3.69 10.22 -31.56
C TYR A 395 4.40 11.40 -32.22
N LEU A 396 4.39 12.54 -31.57
CA LEU A 396 5.07 13.75 -32.02
C LEU A 396 6.06 14.25 -30.98
N ASP A 397 7.18 14.79 -31.44
CA ASP A 397 8.08 15.53 -30.57
C ASP A 397 7.44 16.86 -30.15
N CYS A 398 7.80 17.36 -28.97
CA CYS A 398 7.12 18.49 -28.33
C CYS A 398 7.61 19.89 -28.78
N ASP A 399 8.57 19.97 -29.73
CA ASP A 399 9.21 21.17 -30.23
C ASP A 399 9.01 21.38 -31.75
N LEU A 400 7.83 21.00 -32.24
CA LEU A 400 7.42 21.11 -33.65
C LEU A 400 6.45 22.26 -33.88
N VAL A 401 6.30 22.64 -35.15
CA VAL A 401 5.20 23.46 -35.64
C VAL A 401 4.43 22.67 -36.71
N VAL A 402 3.17 22.38 -36.44
CA VAL A 402 2.30 21.62 -37.34
C VAL A 402 1.58 22.61 -38.26
N ASN A 403 1.87 22.56 -39.56
CA ASN A 403 1.37 23.52 -40.55
C ASN A 403 0.16 23.02 -41.36
N GLY A 404 -0.29 21.78 -41.15
CA GLY A 404 -1.40 21.19 -41.88
C GLY A 404 -2.27 20.33 -40.96
N ASP A 405 -3.29 19.71 -41.55
CA ASP A 405 -4.18 18.82 -40.83
C ASP A 405 -3.49 17.48 -40.52
N ILE A 406 -3.27 17.21 -39.24
CA ILE A 406 -2.58 15.99 -38.77
C ILE A 406 -3.37 14.71 -39.11
N THR A 407 -4.66 14.80 -39.43
CA THR A 407 -5.48 13.64 -39.83
C THR A 407 -5.03 13.03 -41.14
N GLU A 408 -4.46 13.82 -42.04
CA GLU A 408 -3.87 13.31 -43.30
C GLU A 408 -2.77 12.28 -43.00
N LEU A 409 -1.93 12.54 -41.98
CA LEU A 409 -0.92 11.59 -41.53
C LEU A 409 -1.54 10.41 -40.78
N PHE A 410 -2.56 10.66 -39.97
CA PHE A 410 -3.20 9.61 -39.18
C PHE A 410 -3.94 8.61 -40.04
N ASP A 411 -4.59 9.06 -41.13
CA ASP A 411 -5.43 8.22 -41.99
C ASP A 411 -4.61 7.41 -43.04
N THR A 412 -3.30 7.66 -43.19
CA THR A 412 -2.40 6.83 -44.00
C THR A 412 -2.08 5.52 -43.29
#